data_9ac2d914eb63f64a6c4ae047102ef140
#
_entry.id   9ac2d914eb63f64a6c4ae047102ef140
#
_cell.length_a   1.000
_cell.length_b   1.000
_cell.length_c   1.000
_cell.angle_alpha   90.00
_cell.angle_beta   90.00
_cell.angle_gamma   90.00
#
_symmetry.space_group_name_H-M   'P 1'
#
loop_
_entity.id
_entity.type
_entity.pdbx_description
1 polymer ?
#
loop_
_entity_poly.entity_id
_entity_poly.type
_entity_poly.pdbx_seq_one_letter_code
_entity_poly.pdbx_strand_id
1 'polypeptide(L)'
;MLWAGYLMIKKLLIISIVLFSIGLSAQPSDTSIGGARDIYDGSLYPDKAVRTYSRTERIFPTRVIKAGSKVSPLLQSSQQLTSLKFISEGKTYDLPDYVALNRMVGLLVLKDGKIAYEHYDFGVTPNTRWMSMSVAKSFVSTLVGAAVKDGYVSSLNDPVTKYLPQLSGSAYEGVSVRDLLMMASGVKWNETYTDPSSDRRKLLELQIASNKQGAIFDVMKTLSKASEPGKNFNYSTGETVLIGELVQAATKMPLADYLSKKIWIPVGMQANGLWWLDSPEGHEVGGSGILAVLRDFGRFGQFIINGAKVNGQSIVPDGWLADAGSAKPIAGVTGKNGYGYQWWTVKPEAGKIHESVFMGRGIHGQYLYINPANNIVIVGLGARPKPVGKQAIDDLDFLAAVVETLKAN
;
A
#
# COMPACT_ATOMS: atom_id res chain seq x y z
N MET A 1 97.34 5.51 2.14
CA MET A 1 96.76 4.30 2.64
C MET A 1 95.49 4.74 3.41
N LEU A 2 94.39 4.86 2.72
CA LEU A 2 93.25 5.63 3.11
C LEU A 2 92.02 4.74 3.23
N TRP A 3 91.47 4.75 4.41
CA TRP A 3 90.16 4.15 4.65
C TRP A 3 89.14 5.21 4.69
N ALA A 4 88.14 5.12 3.80
CA ALA A 4 86.99 6.04 3.77
C ALA A 4 85.80 5.26 4.35
N GLY A 5 85.24 5.82 5.45
CA GLY A 5 84.05 5.30 6.11
C GLY A 5 82.76 5.66 5.38
N TYR A 6 81.88 4.70 5.18
CA TYR A 6 80.53 4.87 4.63
C TYR A 6 79.54 5.13 5.76
N LEU A 7 79.00 6.34 5.82
CA LEU A 7 77.92 6.72 6.74
C LEU A 7 76.59 6.39 6.08
N MET A 8 75.87 5.36 6.53
CA MET A 8 74.48 5.06 6.14
C MET A 8 73.51 5.86 6.98
N ILE A 9 72.87 6.85 6.36
CA ILE A 9 71.76 7.61 6.95
C ILE A 9 70.46 6.80 6.72
N LYS A 10 69.94 6.20 7.78
CA LYS A 10 68.59 5.64 7.79
C LYS A 10 67.57 6.78 7.91
N LYS A 11 66.86 7.06 6.81
CA LYS A 11 65.66 7.94 6.86
C LYS A 11 64.52 7.12 7.44
N LEU A 12 64.09 7.44 8.66
CA LEU A 12 62.81 7.00 9.22
C LEU A 12 61.71 7.76 8.50
N LEU A 13 60.86 7.06 7.74
CA LEU A 13 59.62 7.61 7.21
C LEU A 13 58.57 7.41 8.31
N ILE A 14 58.21 8.52 8.97
CA ILE A 14 57.03 8.53 9.89
C ILE A 14 55.81 8.76 9.04
N ILE A 15 55.06 7.67 8.80
CA ILE A 15 53.70 7.73 8.19
C ILE A 15 52.73 8.16 9.28
N SER A 16 52.37 9.39 9.31
CA SER A 16 51.26 9.89 10.14
C SER A 16 49.93 9.42 9.52
N ILE A 17 49.36 8.38 10.07
CA ILE A 17 47.98 7.96 9.76
C ILE A 17 47.06 8.96 10.42
N VAL A 18 46.51 9.90 9.65
CA VAL A 18 45.42 10.76 10.08
C VAL A 18 44.16 9.92 9.98
N LEU A 19 43.70 9.38 11.13
CA LEU A 19 42.39 8.80 11.27
C LEU A 19 41.36 9.92 11.15
N PHE A 20 40.78 10.09 9.97
CA PHE A 20 39.53 10.83 9.79
C PHE A 20 38.42 10.00 10.44
N SER A 21 38.11 10.27 11.71
CA SER A 21 36.84 9.86 12.29
C SER A 21 35.73 10.65 11.59
N ILE A 22 35.11 10.03 10.58
CA ILE A 22 33.83 10.52 10.06
C ILE A 22 32.82 10.33 11.19
N GLY A 23 32.68 11.33 12.01
CA GLY A 23 31.56 11.43 12.93
C GLY A 23 30.29 11.44 12.09
N LEU A 24 29.56 10.33 12.08
CA LEU A 24 28.16 10.35 11.67
C LEU A 24 27.45 11.31 12.64
N SER A 25 27.40 12.58 12.29
CA SER A 25 26.48 13.51 12.95
C SER A 25 25.08 13.01 12.63
N ALA A 26 24.38 12.47 13.62
CA ALA A 26 22.96 12.21 13.50
C ALA A 26 22.30 13.49 12.98
N GLN A 27 21.69 13.46 11.81
CA GLN A 27 20.94 14.61 11.29
C GLN A 27 19.92 15.01 12.36
N PRO A 28 19.77 16.31 12.65
CA PRO A 28 18.76 16.73 13.62
C PRO A 28 17.40 16.15 13.22
N SER A 29 16.73 15.48 14.14
CA SER A 29 15.41 14.90 13.88
C SER A 29 14.49 16.02 13.39
N ASP A 30 13.86 15.83 12.20
CA ASP A 30 12.90 16.80 11.66
C ASP A 30 11.67 16.86 12.56
N THR A 31 11.66 17.81 13.50
CA THR A 31 10.57 17.98 14.47
C THR A 31 9.24 18.40 13.84
N SER A 32 9.25 18.77 12.54
CA SER A 32 8.06 19.16 11.79
C SER A 32 7.13 17.98 11.46
N ILE A 33 7.64 16.74 11.51
CA ILE A 33 6.91 15.50 11.27
C ILE A 33 6.96 14.60 12.51
N GLY A 34 6.07 13.60 12.55
CA GLY A 34 6.10 12.55 13.56
C GLY A 34 6.98 11.37 13.18
N GLY A 35 7.19 10.47 14.12
CA GLY A 35 7.89 9.22 13.88
C GLY A 35 6.96 8.09 13.40
N ALA A 36 7.56 6.96 13.02
CA ALA A 36 6.84 5.78 12.58
C ALA A 36 5.85 5.26 13.65
N ARG A 37 6.26 5.25 14.93
CA ARG A 37 5.40 4.81 16.03
C ARG A 37 4.19 5.71 16.21
N ASP A 38 4.36 7.04 16.09
CA ASP A 38 3.27 8.02 16.23
C ASP A 38 2.14 7.78 15.21
N ILE A 39 2.50 7.33 13.99
CA ILE A 39 1.52 6.98 12.95
C ILE A 39 0.62 5.83 13.46
N TYR A 40 1.22 4.75 13.97
CA TYR A 40 0.47 3.56 14.41
C TYR A 40 -0.24 3.76 15.75
N ASP A 41 0.30 4.57 16.65
CA ASP A 41 -0.34 4.93 17.91
C ASP A 41 -1.50 5.90 17.74
N GLY A 42 -1.56 6.59 16.57
CA GLY A 42 -2.53 7.66 16.33
C GLY A 42 -2.37 8.78 17.33
N SER A 43 -1.10 9.17 17.61
CA SER A 43 -0.74 10.21 18.59
C SER A 43 -0.45 11.58 17.94
N LEU A 44 -0.53 11.67 16.60
CA LEU A 44 -0.23 12.90 15.88
C LEU A 44 -1.37 13.92 15.97
N TYR A 45 -1.05 15.17 16.29
CA TYR A 45 -1.96 16.29 16.10
C TYR A 45 -2.28 16.50 14.62
N PRO A 46 -3.44 17.10 14.28
CA PRO A 46 -3.95 17.14 12.92
C PRO A 46 -2.98 17.69 11.88
N ASP A 47 -2.35 18.82 12.18
CA ASP A 47 -1.39 19.48 11.31
C ASP A 47 -0.10 18.67 11.14
N LYS A 48 0.37 18.07 12.22
CA LYS A 48 1.54 17.20 12.22
C LYS A 48 1.26 15.89 11.48
N ALA A 49 0.03 15.34 11.59
CA ALA A 49 -0.39 14.16 10.84
C ALA A 49 -0.32 14.41 9.34
N VAL A 50 -0.87 15.51 8.84
CA VAL A 50 -0.84 15.86 7.42
C VAL A 50 0.60 15.98 6.90
N ARG A 51 1.46 16.71 7.65
CA ARG A 51 2.88 16.82 7.28
C ARG A 51 3.61 15.49 7.29
N THR A 52 3.28 14.62 8.24
CA THR A 52 3.89 13.29 8.36
C THR A 52 3.45 12.38 7.21
N TYR A 53 2.13 12.29 6.96
CA TYR A 53 1.58 11.36 5.97
C TYR A 53 1.97 11.70 4.52
N SER A 54 2.29 12.95 4.26
CA SER A 54 2.80 13.42 2.97
C SER A 54 4.32 13.31 2.80
N ARG A 55 5.07 12.92 3.85
CA ARG A 55 6.55 12.92 3.87
C ARG A 55 7.14 11.70 4.55
N THR A 56 6.47 10.57 4.45
CA THR A 56 6.93 9.34 5.11
C THR A 56 8.23 8.77 4.52
N GLU A 57 8.67 9.25 3.36
CA GLU A 57 10.01 9.00 2.82
C GLU A 57 11.14 9.55 3.69
N ARG A 58 10.83 10.45 4.63
CA ARG A 58 11.77 10.92 5.66
C ARG A 58 11.84 10.03 6.89
N ILE A 59 10.92 9.07 6.99
CA ILE A 59 10.82 8.14 8.11
C ILE A 59 11.36 6.77 7.72
N PHE A 60 11.05 6.34 6.49
CA PHE A 60 11.43 5.03 5.97
C PHE A 60 12.29 5.19 4.71
N PRO A 61 13.29 4.33 4.51
CA PRO A 61 13.96 4.23 3.22
C PRO A 61 12.93 3.86 2.14
N THR A 62 13.15 4.35 0.91
CA THR A 62 12.20 4.16 -0.18
C THR A 62 12.90 3.82 -1.49
N ARG A 63 12.20 3.08 -2.36
CA ARG A 63 12.56 2.90 -3.77
C ARG A 63 11.58 3.64 -4.67
N VAL A 64 12.09 4.22 -5.74
CA VAL A 64 11.30 4.98 -6.72
C VAL A 64 10.49 4.04 -7.60
N ILE A 65 9.18 4.27 -7.68
CA ILE A 65 8.31 3.72 -8.73
C ILE A 65 8.37 4.72 -9.89
N LYS A 66 9.03 4.33 -10.98
CA LYS A 66 9.31 5.24 -12.10
C LYS A 66 8.07 5.47 -12.95
N ALA A 67 7.73 6.73 -13.20
CA ALA A 67 6.77 7.12 -14.22
C ALA A 67 7.45 7.23 -15.59
N GLY A 68 6.65 7.09 -16.64
CA GLY A 68 7.08 7.33 -18.02
C GLY A 68 7.02 8.82 -18.39
N SER A 69 7.47 9.14 -19.60
CA SER A 69 7.36 10.50 -20.15
C SER A 69 5.95 10.84 -20.66
N LYS A 70 5.12 9.82 -20.93
CA LYS A 70 3.76 9.99 -21.45
C LYS A 70 2.76 9.85 -20.30
N VAL A 71 2.04 10.94 -20.01
CA VAL A 71 0.99 10.97 -18.99
C VAL A 71 -0.39 10.77 -19.63
N SER A 72 -1.20 9.87 -19.08
CA SER A 72 -2.61 9.73 -19.46
C SER A 72 -3.41 10.87 -18.86
N PRO A 73 -4.04 11.74 -19.67
CA PRO A 73 -4.79 12.88 -19.16
C PRO A 73 -6.06 12.41 -18.45
N LEU A 74 -6.37 13.03 -17.31
CA LEU A 74 -7.69 12.96 -16.70
C LEU A 74 -8.44 14.26 -17.04
N LEU A 75 -9.36 14.14 -18.00
CA LEU A 75 -10.18 15.27 -18.46
C LEU A 75 -11.31 15.56 -17.47
N GLN A 76 -11.87 16.76 -17.50
CA GLN A 76 -13.06 17.08 -16.72
C GLN A 76 -14.28 16.35 -17.29
N SER A 77 -15.14 15.83 -16.42
CA SER A 77 -16.44 15.28 -16.79
C SER A 77 -17.42 16.41 -17.08
N SER A 78 -18.34 16.17 -18.02
CA SER A 78 -19.53 17.05 -18.16
C SER A 78 -20.50 16.90 -16.98
N GLN A 79 -20.46 15.74 -16.31
CA GLN A 79 -21.20 15.50 -15.08
C GLN A 79 -20.29 15.85 -13.88
N GLN A 80 -20.49 17.05 -13.31
CA GLN A 80 -19.75 17.48 -12.12
C GLN A 80 -20.57 17.21 -10.86
N LEU A 81 -19.90 16.70 -9.83
CA LEU A 81 -20.48 16.58 -8.49
C LEU A 81 -20.41 17.96 -7.79
N THR A 82 -21.35 18.84 -8.11
CA THR A 82 -21.37 20.22 -7.60
C THR A 82 -22.06 20.34 -6.25
N SER A 83 -23.00 19.45 -5.95
CA SER A 83 -23.70 19.40 -4.68
C SER A 83 -24.04 17.95 -4.35
N LEU A 84 -23.96 17.61 -3.10
CA LEU A 84 -24.31 16.30 -2.58
C LEU A 84 -24.93 16.48 -1.20
N LYS A 85 -26.13 15.92 -0.99
CA LYS A 85 -26.73 15.78 0.33
C LYS A 85 -27.08 14.32 0.54
N PHE A 86 -26.80 13.81 1.71
CA PHE A 86 -27.06 12.41 2.04
C PHE A 86 -27.31 12.21 3.54
N ILE A 87 -27.83 11.05 3.90
CA ILE A 87 -28.10 10.70 5.28
C ILE A 87 -27.07 9.65 5.72
N SER A 88 -26.47 9.88 6.89
CA SER A 88 -25.64 8.88 7.58
C SER A 88 -26.04 8.86 9.06
N GLU A 89 -26.30 7.68 9.59
CA GLU A 89 -26.77 7.48 10.98
C GLU A 89 -27.93 8.42 11.38
N GLY A 90 -28.88 8.63 10.46
CA GLY A 90 -30.09 9.46 10.71
C GLY A 90 -29.89 10.97 10.66
N LYS A 91 -28.68 11.44 10.30
CA LYS A 91 -28.37 12.89 10.13
C LYS A 91 -28.09 13.19 8.67
N THR A 92 -28.52 14.38 8.24
CA THR A 92 -28.22 14.89 6.90
C THR A 92 -26.87 15.58 6.90
N TYR A 93 -26.07 15.27 5.90
CA TYR A 93 -24.74 15.85 5.65
C TYR A 93 -24.63 16.28 4.19
N ASP A 94 -23.67 17.12 3.92
CA ASP A 94 -23.26 17.49 2.56
C ASP A 94 -21.80 17.11 2.26
N LEU A 95 -21.33 17.46 1.08
CA LEU A 95 -19.98 17.16 0.64
C LEU A 95 -18.91 17.89 1.49
N PRO A 96 -19.04 19.21 1.81
CA PRO A 96 -18.15 19.88 2.77
C PRO A 96 -18.11 19.21 4.15
N ASP A 97 -19.25 18.78 4.68
CA ASP A 97 -19.31 18.05 5.96
C ASP A 97 -18.47 16.77 5.91
N TYR A 98 -18.60 15.98 4.83
CA TYR A 98 -17.83 14.76 4.69
C TYR A 98 -16.32 15.05 4.65
N VAL A 99 -15.89 16.01 3.85
CA VAL A 99 -14.48 16.41 3.75
C VAL A 99 -13.93 16.85 5.11
N ALA A 100 -14.64 17.73 5.81
CA ALA A 100 -14.19 18.31 7.07
C ALA A 100 -14.21 17.29 8.21
N LEU A 101 -15.33 16.60 8.43
CA LEU A 101 -15.52 15.70 9.59
C LEU A 101 -14.74 14.42 9.47
N ASN A 102 -14.58 13.87 8.26
CA ASN A 102 -13.76 12.68 8.01
C ASN A 102 -12.29 13.00 7.71
N ARG A 103 -11.91 14.31 7.79
CA ARG A 103 -10.55 14.81 7.58
C ARG A 103 -9.93 14.33 6.26
N MET A 104 -10.69 14.52 5.19
CA MET A 104 -10.23 14.20 3.85
C MET A 104 -9.31 15.31 3.35
N VAL A 105 -8.04 15.01 3.12
CA VAL A 105 -7.05 15.96 2.59
C VAL A 105 -6.98 15.93 1.06
N GLY A 106 -7.49 14.87 0.47
CA GLY A 106 -7.65 14.71 -0.97
C GLY A 106 -8.85 13.82 -1.27
N LEU A 107 -9.68 14.23 -2.19
CA LEU A 107 -10.84 13.46 -2.64
C LEU A 107 -10.96 13.59 -4.16
N LEU A 108 -10.97 12.46 -4.87
CA LEU A 108 -11.12 12.40 -6.31
C LEU A 108 -12.27 11.47 -6.66
N VAL A 109 -13.17 11.94 -7.51
CA VAL A 109 -14.24 11.12 -8.10
C VAL A 109 -14.04 11.12 -9.62
N LEU A 110 -13.86 9.92 -10.18
CA LEU A 110 -13.86 9.71 -11.62
C LEU A 110 -15.18 9.06 -12.04
N LYS A 111 -15.83 9.63 -13.06
CA LYS A 111 -16.96 9.06 -13.77
C LYS A 111 -16.55 8.85 -15.24
N ASP A 112 -16.63 7.62 -15.72
CA ASP A 112 -16.22 7.24 -17.09
C ASP A 112 -14.78 7.70 -17.42
N GLY A 113 -13.87 7.59 -16.44
CA GLY A 113 -12.46 7.98 -16.58
C GLY A 113 -12.21 9.49 -16.57
N LYS A 114 -13.22 10.32 -16.30
CA LYS A 114 -13.13 11.77 -16.26
C LYS A 114 -13.38 12.28 -14.84
N ILE A 115 -12.77 13.41 -14.49
CA ILE A 115 -12.90 14.03 -13.17
C ILE A 115 -14.30 14.63 -13.02
N ALA A 116 -15.12 14.02 -12.16
CA ALA A 116 -16.41 14.54 -11.73
C ALA A 116 -16.29 15.40 -10.47
N TYR A 117 -15.27 15.14 -9.64
CA TYR A 117 -14.93 15.97 -8.47
C TYR A 117 -13.45 15.78 -8.12
N GLU A 118 -12.81 16.85 -7.72
CA GLU A 118 -11.45 16.85 -7.22
C GLU A 118 -11.27 17.92 -6.16
N HIS A 119 -10.75 17.54 -5.00
CA HIS A 119 -10.55 18.44 -3.87
C HIS A 119 -9.22 18.15 -3.18
N TYR A 120 -8.59 19.23 -2.70
CA TYR A 120 -7.36 19.19 -1.90
C TYR A 120 -7.52 20.17 -0.74
N ASP A 121 -7.04 19.78 0.46
CA ASP A 121 -7.11 20.58 1.67
C ASP A 121 -5.86 20.47 2.51
N PHE A 122 -5.78 21.23 3.59
CA PHE A 122 -4.68 21.22 4.57
C PHE A 122 -3.29 21.44 3.94
N GLY A 123 -3.19 22.20 2.84
CA GLY A 123 -1.96 22.46 2.12
C GLY A 123 -1.46 21.31 1.23
N VAL A 124 -2.25 20.26 1.08
CA VAL A 124 -2.04 19.22 0.06
C VAL A 124 -2.40 19.78 -1.32
N THR A 125 -1.62 19.41 -2.32
CA THR A 125 -1.74 19.90 -3.70
C THR A 125 -1.79 18.73 -4.68
N PRO A 126 -2.12 18.93 -5.96
CA PRO A 126 -2.07 17.88 -6.99
C PRO A 126 -0.70 17.19 -7.14
N ASN A 127 0.37 17.81 -6.65
CA ASN A 127 1.73 17.29 -6.71
C ASN A 127 2.19 16.65 -5.38
N THR A 128 1.39 16.73 -4.33
CA THR A 128 1.72 16.13 -3.03
C THR A 128 1.53 14.62 -3.09
N ARG A 129 2.60 13.87 -2.81
CA ARG A 129 2.48 12.43 -2.58
C ARG A 129 1.86 12.18 -1.21
N TRP A 130 1.09 11.11 -1.13
CA TRP A 130 0.42 10.71 0.09
C TRP A 130 0.57 9.22 0.32
N MET A 131 0.73 8.81 1.57
CA MET A 131 0.89 7.40 1.92
C MET A 131 -0.39 6.60 1.63
N SER A 132 -0.25 5.47 0.97
CA SER A 132 -1.36 4.56 0.65
C SER A 132 -1.88 3.77 1.83
N MET A 133 -1.06 3.55 2.83
CA MET A 133 -1.26 2.50 3.81
C MET A 133 -1.68 1.18 3.13
N SER A 134 -2.65 0.46 3.66
CA SER A 134 -3.03 -0.85 3.13
C SER A 134 -3.71 -0.85 1.75
N VAL A 135 -3.96 0.32 1.14
CA VAL A 135 -4.33 0.37 -0.29
C VAL A 135 -3.23 -0.24 -1.17
N ALA A 136 -1.95 -0.21 -0.73
CA ALA A 136 -0.84 -0.90 -1.40
C ALA A 136 -1.09 -2.40 -1.63
N LYS A 137 -1.84 -3.07 -0.74
CA LYS A 137 -2.17 -4.50 -0.87
C LYS A 137 -2.86 -4.82 -2.18
N SER A 138 -3.72 -3.92 -2.65
CA SER A 138 -4.43 -4.07 -3.92
C SER A 138 -3.50 -3.94 -5.14
N PHE A 139 -2.46 -3.12 -5.04
CA PHE A 139 -1.39 -3.06 -6.04
C PHE A 139 -0.61 -4.37 -6.07
N VAL A 140 -0.21 -4.89 -4.90
CA VAL A 140 0.52 -6.17 -4.79
C VAL A 140 -0.29 -7.33 -5.36
N SER A 141 -1.59 -7.41 -5.05
CA SER A 141 -2.51 -8.39 -5.65
C SER A 141 -2.49 -8.32 -7.18
N THR A 142 -2.56 -7.12 -7.73
CA THR A 142 -2.53 -6.93 -9.19
C THR A 142 -1.18 -7.38 -9.77
N LEU A 143 -0.06 -7.16 -9.06
CA LEU A 143 1.26 -7.65 -9.46
C LEU A 143 1.36 -9.18 -9.39
N VAL A 144 0.69 -9.85 -8.43
CA VAL A 144 0.58 -11.32 -8.44
C VAL A 144 -0.15 -11.77 -9.71
N GLY A 145 -1.27 -11.14 -10.05
CA GLY A 145 -1.98 -11.42 -11.31
C GLY A 145 -1.09 -11.26 -12.53
N ALA A 146 -0.30 -10.18 -12.57
CA ALA A 146 0.66 -9.96 -13.64
C ALA A 146 1.76 -11.04 -13.66
N ALA A 147 2.28 -11.46 -12.51
CA ALA A 147 3.28 -12.51 -12.41
C ALA A 147 2.74 -13.89 -12.85
N VAL A 148 1.46 -14.17 -12.58
CA VAL A 148 0.77 -15.37 -13.13
C VAL A 148 0.64 -15.27 -14.64
N LYS A 149 0.21 -14.13 -15.18
CA LYS A 149 0.05 -13.91 -16.62
C LYS A 149 1.38 -14.00 -17.37
N ASP A 150 2.46 -13.51 -16.76
CA ASP A 150 3.82 -13.58 -17.32
C ASP A 150 4.48 -14.96 -17.15
N GLY A 151 3.85 -15.90 -16.43
CA GLY A 151 4.36 -17.26 -16.19
C GLY A 151 5.41 -17.37 -15.08
N TYR A 152 5.66 -16.30 -14.32
CA TYR A 152 6.57 -16.32 -13.15
C TYR A 152 5.98 -17.06 -11.95
N VAL A 153 4.66 -17.00 -11.78
CA VAL A 153 3.91 -17.78 -10.81
C VAL A 153 3.07 -18.79 -11.58
N SER A 154 3.33 -20.10 -11.38
CA SER A 154 2.74 -21.17 -12.20
C SER A 154 1.27 -21.38 -11.87
N SER A 155 0.89 -21.26 -10.60
CA SER A 155 -0.48 -21.48 -10.10
C SER A 155 -0.70 -20.77 -8.77
N LEU A 156 -1.93 -20.31 -8.54
CA LEU A 156 -2.34 -19.85 -7.21
C LEU A 156 -2.44 -20.98 -6.18
N ASN A 157 -2.48 -22.22 -6.63
CA ASN A 157 -2.47 -23.39 -5.74
C ASN A 157 -1.06 -23.87 -5.38
N ASP A 158 -0.03 -23.26 -5.95
CA ASP A 158 1.36 -23.56 -5.57
C ASP A 158 1.56 -23.22 -4.08
N PRO A 159 2.31 -24.06 -3.33
CA PRO A 159 2.70 -23.73 -1.98
C PRO A 159 3.64 -22.53 -1.99
N VAL A 160 3.47 -21.63 -1.02
CA VAL A 160 4.30 -20.41 -0.93
C VAL A 160 5.77 -20.74 -0.74
N THR A 161 6.10 -21.88 -0.13
CA THR A 161 7.46 -22.40 0.07
C THR A 161 8.19 -22.72 -1.23
N LYS A 162 7.47 -22.94 -2.35
CA LYS A 162 8.05 -23.06 -3.70
C LYS A 162 8.82 -21.79 -4.11
N TYR A 163 8.30 -20.63 -3.74
CA TYR A 163 8.88 -19.31 -4.08
C TYR A 163 9.69 -18.73 -2.92
N LEU A 164 9.32 -19.08 -1.69
CA LEU A 164 9.90 -18.59 -0.44
C LEU A 164 10.38 -19.79 0.42
N PRO A 165 11.47 -20.45 0.03
CA PRO A 165 11.98 -21.64 0.76
C PRO A 165 12.38 -21.34 2.21
N GLN A 166 12.58 -20.06 2.56
CA GLN A 166 12.86 -19.62 3.93
C GLN A 166 11.70 -19.92 4.91
N LEU A 167 10.49 -20.17 4.38
CA LEU A 167 9.30 -20.51 5.16
C LEU A 167 9.09 -22.03 5.33
N SER A 168 9.96 -22.87 4.74
CA SER A 168 9.86 -24.32 4.91
C SER A 168 9.99 -24.71 6.38
N GLY A 169 9.20 -25.68 6.82
CA GLY A 169 9.14 -26.15 8.20
C GLY A 169 8.45 -25.17 9.18
N SER A 170 7.87 -24.06 8.70
CA SER A 170 7.09 -23.15 9.51
C SER A 170 5.58 -23.41 9.38
N ALA A 171 4.75 -22.62 10.06
CA ALA A 171 3.29 -22.68 9.93
C ALA A 171 2.78 -22.34 8.50
N TYR A 172 3.65 -21.83 7.63
CA TYR A 172 3.36 -21.58 6.21
C TYR A 172 3.59 -22.82 5.32
N GLU A 173 4.09 -23.94 5.86
CA GLU A 173 4.20 -25.17 5.09
C GLU A 173 2.80 -25.64 4.60
N GLY A 174 2.67 -25.87 3.29
CA GLY A 174 1.40 -26.25 2.67
C GLY A 174 0.41 -25.09 2.42
N VAL A 175 0.71 -23.87 2.85
CA VAL A 175 -0.10 -22.68 2.53
C VAL A 175 0.08 -22.33 1.07
N SER A 176 -1.02 -22.13 0.33
CA SER A 176 -0.98 -21.74 -1.08
C SER A 176 -0.86 -20.22 -1.27
N VAL A 177 -0.42 -19.80 -2.46
CA VAL A 177 -0.45 -18.39 -2.87
C VAL A 177 -1.87 -17.81 -2.76
N ARG A 178 -2.88 -18.61 -3.09
CA ARG A 178 -4.30 -18.24 -2.96
C ARG A 178 -4.68 -17.95 -1.52
N ASP A 179 -4.26 -18.78 -0.58
CA ASP A 179 -4.58 -18.60 0.84
C ASP A 179 -4.01 -17.30 1.39
N LEU A 180 -2.78 -16.94 1.01
CA LEU A 180 -2.20 -15.63 1.36
C LEU A 180 -3.00 -14.47 0.74
N LEU A 181 -3.38 -14.56 -0.54
CA LEU A 181 -4.18 -13.52 -1.20
C LEU A 181 -5.52 -13.30 -0.50
N MET A 182 -6.11 -14.35 0.04
CA MET A 182 -7.38 -14.32 0.74
C MET A 182 -7.25 -13.96 2.24
N MET A 183 -6.04 -13.73 2.77
CA MET A 183 -5.81 -13.59 4.22
C MET A 183 -6.33 -14.79 5.03
N ALA A 184 -6.10 -15.98 4.51
CA ALA A 184 -6.63 -17.24 5.06
C ALA A 184 -5.56 -18.34 5.17
N SER A 185 -4.31 -17.98 5.45
CA SER A 185 -3.22 -18.94 5.65
C SER A 185 -3.45 -19.89 6.81
N GLY A 186 -4.29 -19.51 7.76
CA GLY A 186 -4.46 -20.25 9.02
C GLY A 186 -3.35 -19.99 10.04
N VAL A 187 -2.40 -19.09 9.76
CA VAL A 187 -1.34 -18.71 10.68
C VAL A 187 -1.86 -17.64 11.64
N LYS A 188 -1.48 -17.76 12.92
CA LYS A 188 -1.88 -16.80 13.96
C LYS A 188 -1.23 -15.45 13.71
N TRP A 189 -2.03 -14.38 13.78
CA TRP A 189 -1.55 -13.02 13.59
C TRP A 189 -2.37 -12.02 14.40
N ASN A 190 -1.70 -11.07 15.03
CA ASN A 190 -2.31 -9.94 15.72
C ASN A 190 -2.01 -8.64 14.96
N GLU A 191 -3.03 -8.09 14.30
CA GLU A 191 -2.91 -6.83 13.51
C GLU A 191 -3.18 -5.57 14.36
N THR A 192 -3.30 -5.65 15.68
CA THR A 192 -3.63 -4.48 16.53
C THR A 192 -2.57 -3.40 16.41
N TYR A 193 -2.89 -2.29 15.75
CA TYR A 193 -1.95 -1.22 15.42
C TYR A 193 -1.39 -0.50 16.65
N THR A 194 -2.24 -0.27 17.66
CA THR A 194 -1.92 0.49 18.87
C THR A 194 -1.35 -0.35 20.00
N ASP A 195 -1.25 -1.67 19.83
CA ASP A 195 -0.64 -2.58 20.81
C ASP A 195 0.83 -2.83 20.45
N PRO A 196 1.80 -2.31 21.24
CA PRO A 196 3.22 -2.51 20.96
C PRO A 196 3.66 -3.99 20.95
N SER A 197 2.89 -4.89 21.59
CA SER A 197 3.17 -6.32 21.64
C SER A 197 2.63 -7.10 20.43
N SER A 198 1.79 -6.48 19.62
CA SER A 198 1.19 -7.12 18.45
C SER A 198 2.22 -7.51 17.38
N ASP A 199 1.89 -8.52 16.57
CA ASP A 199 2.79 -8.95 15.49
C ASP A 199 2.97 -7.86 14.44
N ARG A 200 1.91 -7.04 14.19
CA ARG A 200 2.01 -5.87 13.32
C ARG A 200 3.05 -4.86 13.82
N ARG A 201 3.11 -4.62 15.12
CA ARG A 201 4.08 -3.69 15.72
C ARG A 201 5.49 -4.28 15.75
N LYS A 202 5.65 -5.59 15.95
CA LYS A 202 6.96 -6.27 15.79
C LYS A 202 7.54 -6.04 14.41
N LEU A 203 6.72 -6.12 13.34
CA LEU A 203 7.19 -5.80 11.99
C LEU A 203 7.61 -4.33 11.83
N LEU A 204 6.89 -3.40 12.45
CA LEU A 204 7.27 -1.99 12.43
C LEU A 204 8.62 -1.78 13.12
N GLU A 205 8.81 -2.38 14.29
CA GLU A 205 10.07 -2.25 15.04
C GLU A 205 11.25 -2.83 14.24
N LEU A 206 11.05 -3.94 13.53
CA LEU A 206 12.06 -4.47 12.62
C LEU A 206 12.38 -3.49 11.49
N GLN A 207 11.38 -2.91 10.85
CA GLN A 207 11.58 -1.93 9.77
C GLN A 207 12.34 -0.69 10.25
N ILE A 208 12.12 -0.26 11.51
CA ILE A 208 12.81 0.90 12.09
C ILE A 208 14.26 0.57 12.48
N ALA A 209 14.49 -0.60 13.05
CA ALA A 209 15.74 -0.94 13.72
C ALA A 209 16.66 -1.83 12.88
N SER A 210 16.14 -2.57 11.90
CA SER A 210 16.92 -3.54 11.14
C SER A 210 17.61 -2.90 9.94
N ASN A 211 18.87 -3.25 9.73
CA ASN A 211 19.58 -3.03 8.48
C ASN A 211 19.65 -4.33 7.63
N LYS A 212 18.77 -5.30 7.95
CA LYS A 212 18.75 -6.62 7.32
C LYS A 212 17.58 -6.71 6.35
N GLN A 213 17.89 -6.87 5.08
CA GLN A 213 16.94 -7.21 4.05
C GLN A 213 16.22 -8.54 4.36
N GLY A 214 14.91 -8.58 4.21
CA GLY A 214 14.12 -9.78 4.45
C GLY A 214 13.97 -10.15 5.93
N ALA A 215 14.21 -9.21 6.86
CA ALA A 215 14.02 -9.43 8.31
C ALA A 215 12.60 -9.90 8.66
N ILE A 216 11.63 -9.66 7.79
CA ILE A 216 10.25 -10.15 7.93
C ILE A 216 10.18 -11.67 8.16
N PHE A 217 11.05 -12.45 7.48
CA PHE A 217 11.06 -13.89 7.63
C PHE A 217 11.41 -14.33 9.06
N ASP A 218 12.20 -13.53 9.79
CA ASP A 218 12.55 -13.83 11.18
C ASP A 218 11.35 -13.75 12.12
N VAL A 219 10.33 -12.98 11.78
CA VAL A 219 9.04 -12.95 12.51
C VAL A 219 8.09 -14.00 11.96
N MET A 220 7.85 -13.98 10.65
CA MET A 220 6.77 -14.78 10.06
C MET A 220 6.96 -16.29 10.27
N LYS A 221 8.18 -16.80 10.17
CA LYS A 221 8.48 -18.22 10.40
C LYS A 221 8.31 -18.69 11.83
N THR A 222 8.25 -17.76 12.81
CA THR A 222 8.06 -18.11 14.24
C THR A 222 6.59 -18.16 14.66
N LEU A 223 5.69 -17.71 13.80
CA LEU A 223 4.26 -17.71 14.09
C LEU A 223 3.72 -19.14 14.12
N SER A 224 2.73 -19.36 14.98
CA SER A 224 2.09 -20.67 15.13
C SER A 224 0.88 -20.82 14.21
N LYS A 225 0.54 -22.05 13.87
CA LYS A 225 -0.71 -22.39 13.17
C LYS A 225 -1.89 -22.17 14.11
N ALA A 226 -2.97 -21.56 13.61
CA ALA A 226 -4.22 -21.34 14.34
C ALA A 226 -5.39 -22.14 13.73
N SER A 227 -5.36 -22.37 12.41
CA SER A 227 -6.37 -23.17 11.70
C SER A 227 -5.79 -23.77 10.41
N GLU A 228 -6.56 -24.60 9.72
CA GLU A 228 -6.19 -25.07 8.39
C GLU A 228 -6.25 -23.92 7.37
N PRO A 229 -5.35 -23.90 6.37
CA PRO A 229 -5.37 -22.92 5.29
C PRO A 229 -6.72 -22.91 4.56
N GLY A 230 -7.14 -21.75 4.10
CA GLY A 230 -8.38 -21.52 3.36
C GLY A 230 -9.67 -21.55 4.22
N LYS A 231 -9.60 -21.68 5.54
CA LYS A 231 -10.79 -21.82 6.40
C LYS A 231 -11.22 -20.51 7.07
N ASN A 232 -10.29 -19.78 7.64
CA ASN A 232 -10.59 -18.60 8.44
C ASN A 232 -9.84 -17.37 7.92
N PHE A 233 -10.55 -16.28 7.76
CA PHE A 233 -9.99 -14.99 7.47
C PHE A 233 -9.28 -14.43 8.71
N ASN A 234 -8.04 -14.00 8.55
CA ASN A 234 -7.30 -13.27 9.57
C ASN A 234 -6.46 -12.19 8.88
N TYR A 235 -6.93 -10.95 8.93
CA TYR A 235 -6.25 -9.85 8.25
C TYR A 235 -4.80 -9.72 8.75
N SER A 236 -3.84 -9.85 7.85
CA SER A 236 -2.42 -9.87 8.15
C SER A 236 -1.61 -9.01 7.17
N THR A 237 -1.07 -7.89 7.66
CA THR A 237 -0.12 -7.09 6.88
C THR A 237 1.15 -7.89 6.59
N GLY A 238 1.59 -8.76 7.51
CA GLY A 238 2.75 -9.64 7.31
C GLY A 238 2.59 -10.57 6.11
N GLU A 239 1.40 -11.13 5.91
CA GLU A 239 1.15 -11.98 4.74
C GLU A 239 1.25 -11.23 3.43
N THR A 240 0.81 -9.97 3.37
CA THR A 240 0.99 -9.20 2.14
C THR A 240 2.46 -8.82 1.92
N VAL A 241 3.25 -8.64 2.97
CA VAL A 241 4.71 -8.49 2.79
C VAL A 241 5.29 -9.79 2.21
N LEU A 242 4.89 -10.97 2.72
CA LEU A 242 5.30 -12.25 2.12
C LEU A 242 4.86 -12.40 0.65
N ILE A 243 3.67 -11.93 0.28
CA ILE A 243 3.23 -11.89 -1.12
C ILE A 243 4.16 -11.01 -1.95
N GLY A 244 4.56 -9.85 -1.43
CA GLY A 244 5.55 -8.98 -2.08
C GLY A 244 6.89 -9.69 -2.29
N GLU A 245 7.41 -10.33 -1.26
CA GLU A 245 8.62 -11.16 -1.33
C GLU A 245 8.51 -12.27 -2.38
N LEU A 246 7.33 -12.92 -2.45
CA LEU A 246 7.05 -13.96 -3.45
C LEU A 246 7.13 -13.41 -4.88
N VAL A 247 6.52 -12.24 -5.15
CA VAL A 247 6.58 -11.61 -6.47
C VAL A 247 8.02 -11.25 -6.82
N GLN A 248 8.79 -10.68 -5.89
CA GLN A 248 10.21 -10.38 -6.11
C GLN A 248 11.04 -11.64 -6.37
N ALA A 249 10.83 -12.69 -5.58
CA ALA A 249 11.55 -13.96 -5.73
C ALA A 249 11.23 -14.64 -7.08
N ALA A 250 9.96 -14.61 -7.51
CA ALA A 250 9.52 -15.19 -8.78
C ALA A 250 10.01 -14.39 -9.98
N THR A 251 9.86 -13.07 -9.97
CA THR A 251 10.19 -12.18 -11.10
C THR A 251 11.66 -11.81 -11.17
N LYS A 252 12.42 -11.97 -10.08
CA LYS A 252 13.80 -11.47 -9.90
C LYS A 252 13.91 -9.95 -10.06
N MET A 253 12.82 -9.23 -9.79
CA MET A 253 12.75 -7.77 -9.87
C MET A 253 12.23 -7.20 -8.55
N PRO A 254 12.73 -6.03 -8.08
CA PRO A 254 12.09 -5.26 -7.03
C PRO A 254 10.62 -4.96 -7.36
N LEU A 255 9.74 -4.90 -6.35
CA LEU A 255 8.32 -4.62 -6.58
C LEU A 255 8.10 -3.28 -7.28
N ALA A 256 8.86 -2.25 -6.90
CA ALA A 256 8.76 -0.92 -7.50
C ALA A 256 9.13 -0.93 -9.00
N ASP A 257 10.15 -1.70 -9.39
CA ASP A 257 10.55 -1.85 -10.78
C ASP A 257 9.51 -2.66 -11.58
N TYR A 258 8.98 -3.74 -10.99
CA TYR A 258 7.94 -4.53 -11.63
C TYR A 258 6.63 -3.73 -11.78
N LEU A 259 6.24 -2.96 -10.76
CA LEU A 259 5.11 -2.04 -10.81
C LEU A 259 5.32 -0.96 -11.88
N SER A 260 6.53 -0.38 -11.95
CA SER A 260 6.89 0.60 -12.98
C SER A 260 6.71 0.03 -14.37
N LYS A 261 7.26 -1.16 -14.62
CA LYS A 261 7.23 -1.85 -15.92
C LYS A 261 5.82 -2.26 -16.35
N LYS A 262 5.04 -2.83 -15.42
CA LYS A 262 3.73 -3.43 -15.75
C LYS A 262 2.58 -2.44 -15.73
N ILE A 263 2.66 -1.41 -14.87
CA ILE A 263 1.51 -0.54 -14.60
C ILE A 263 1.90 0.94 -14.70
N TRP A 264 2.89 1.42 -13.94
CA TRP A 264 3.10 2.85 -13.74
C TRP A 264 3.44 3.59 -15.03
N ILE A 265 4.40 3.06 -15.78
CA ILE A 265 4.82 3.62 -17.08
C ILE A 265 3.72 3.44 -18.13
N PRO A 266 3.22 2.20 -18.41
CA PRO A 266 2.31 2.00 -19.53
C PRO A 266 0.89 2.55 -19.30
N VAL A 267 0.43 2.69 -18.05
CA VAL A 267 -0.83 3.37 -17.72
C VAL A 267 -0.71 4.89 -17.84
N GLY A 268 0.52 5.42 -17.82
CA GLY A 268 0.78 6.85 -17.93
C GLY A 268 0.53 7.60 -16.64
N MET A 269 1.13 7.13 -15.53
CA MET A 269 1.09 7.84 -14.26
C MET A 269 1.79 9.19 -14.36
N GLN A 270 1.27 10.17 -13.64
CA GLN A 270 1.70 11.57 -13.71
C GLN A 270 3.05 11.81 -13.06
N ALA A 271 3.33 11.10 -11.96
CA ALA A 271 4.51 11.34 -11.15
C ALA A 271 5.19 10.02 -10.74
N ASN A 272 6.48 10.10 -10.44
CA ASN A 272 7.13 9.00 -9.75
C ASN A 272 6.47 8.76 -8.39
N GLY A 273 6.11 7.51 -8.12
CA GLY A 273 5.77 7.06 -6.78
C GLY A 273 7.03 6.71 -5.98
N LEU A 274 6.82 6.44 -4.69
CA LEU A 274 7.84 5.87 -3.81
C LEU A 274 7.24 4.66 -3.10
N TRP A 275 8.06 3.68 -2.74
CA TRP A 275 7.62 2.54 -1.93
C TRP A 275 8.57 2.34 -0.76
N TRP A 276 8.03 2.22 0.46
CA TRP A 276 8.82 1.98 1.66
C TRP A 276 9.57 0.66 1.58
N LEU A 277 10.80 0.67 2.08
CA LEU A 277 11.63 -0.52 2.20
C LEU A 277 11.65 -1.02 3.66
N ASP A 278 11.94 -2.31 3.82
CA ASP A 278 12.13 -2.96 5.12
C ASP A 278 13.46 -2.59 5.78
N SER A 279 14.43 -2.14 4.98
CA SER A 279 15.76 -1.71 5.41
C SER A 279 16.40 -0.84 4.31
N PRO A 280 17.49 -0.10 4.58
CA PRO A 280 18.25 0.57 3.53
C PRO A 280 18.64 -0.43 2.43
N GLU A 281 18.37 -0.09 1.15
CA GLU A 281 18.59 -0.97 0.00
C GLU A 281 17.85 -2.33 0.04
N GLY A 282 16.91 -2.47 0.97
CA GLY A 282 16.13 -3.68 1.19
C GLY A 282 14.99 -3.91 0.21
N HIS A 283 13.98 -4.68 0.64
CA HIS A 283 12.80 -5.01 -0.14
C HIS A 283 11.62 -4.08 0.19
N GLU A 284 10.72 -3.92 -0.77
CA GLU A 284 9.50 -3.13 -0.56
C GLU A 284 8.55 -3.81 0.44
N VAL A 285 8.02 -3.02 1.36
CA VAL A 285 6.98 -3.47 2.30
C VAL A 285 5.65 -3.64 1.56
N GLY A 286 5.38 -4.83 1.01
CA GLY A 286 4.22 -5.10 0.16
C GLY A 286 2.86 -4.75 0.79
N GLY A 287 2.76 -4.86 2.11
CA GLY A 287 1.51 -4.61 2.84
C GLY A 287 1.14 -3.13 3.03
N SER A 288 2.04 -2.18 2.71
CA SER A 288 1.82 -0.73 2.87
C SER A 288 2.91 0.08 2.14
N GLY A 289 2.86 1.41 2.28
CA GLY A 289 4.03 2.25 2.00
C GLY A 289 4.21 2.76 0.59
N ILE A 290 3.23 2.63 -0.29
CA ILE A 290 3.24 3.37 -1.55
C ILE A 290 2.90 4.84 -1.25
N LEU A 291 3.74 5.77 -1.76
CA LEU A 291 3.45 7.19 -1.80
C LEU A 291 3.20 7.58 -3.24
N ALA A 292 2.01 8.11 -3.52
CA ALA A 292 1.62 8.57 -4.84
C ALA A 292 0.75 9.82 -4.77
N VAL A 293 0.62 10.54 -5.86
CA VAL A 293 -0.32 11.67 -5.96
C VAL A 293 -1.75 11.16 -6.12
N LEU A 294 -2.73 11.93 -5.67
CA LEU A 294 -4.15 11.57 -5.69
C LEU A 294 -4.63 11.07 -7.06
N ARG A 295 -4.26 11.79 -8.12
CA ARG A 295 -4.65 11.43 -9.50
C ARG A 295 -4.06 10.11 -9.98
N ASP A 296 -2.90 9.67 -9.46
CA ASP A 296 -2.29 8.39 -9.86
C ASP A 296 -2.98 7.21 -9.18
N PHE A 297 -3.48 7.37 -7.95
CA PHE A 297 -4.43 6.40 -7.37
C PHE A 297 -5.70 6.29 -8.22
N GLY A 298 -6.22 7.43 -8.72
CA GLY A 298 -7.37 7.45 -9.63
C GLY A 298 -7.09 6.73 -10.95
N ARG A 299 -5.93 6.95 -11.58
CA ARG A 299 -5.51 6.25 -12.79
C ARG A 299 -5.39 4.74 -12.57
N PHE A 300 -4.85 4.33 -11.41
CA PHE A 300 -4.82 2.92 -11.07
C PHE A 300 -6.24 2.33 -10.94
N GLY A 301 -7.16 3.02 -10.26
CA GLY A 301 -8.55 2.59 -10.16
C GLY A 301 -9.22 2.47 -11.54
N GLN A 302 -9.02 3.45 -12.42
CA GLN A 302 -9.56 3.41 -13.78
C GLN A 302 -8.92 2.29 -14.62
N PHE A 303 -7.62 2.03 -14.45
CA PHE A 303 -6.94 0.91 -15.07
C PHE A 303 -7.57 -0.43 -14.65
N ILE A 304 -7.92 -0.60 -13.38
CA ILE A 304 -8.61 -1.79 -12.87
C ILE A 304 -10.00 -1.93 -13.51
N ILE A 305 -10.83 -0.87 -13.53
CA ILE A 305 -12.15 -0.89 -14.19
C ILE A 305 -12.03 -1.26 -15.67
N ASN A 306 -11.00 -0.79 -16.34
CA ASN A 306 -10.76 -1.08 -17.76
C ASN A 306 -10.19 -2.49 -18.01
N GLY A 307 -10.28 -3.41 -17.04
CA GLY A 307 -9.86 -4.80 -17.16
C GLY A 307 -8.36 -5.01 -17.02
N ALA A 308 -7.66 -4.11 -16.31
CA ALA A 308 -6.20 -4.12 -16.14
C ALA A 308 -5.46 -4.22 -17.48
N LYS A 309 -5.89 -3.44 -18.48
CA LYS A 309 -5.37 -3.50 -19.85
C LYS A 309 -4.28 -2.45 -20.10
N VAL A 310 -3.23 -2.90 -20.76
CA VAL A 310 -2.16 -2.07 -21.33
C VAL A 310 -2.12 -2.34 -22.83
N ASN A 311 -2.20 -1.30 -23.65
CA ASN A 311 -2.25 -1.43 -25.12
C ASN A 311 -3.32 -2.44 -25.60
N GLY A 312 -4.49 -2.45 -24.95
CA GLY A 312 -5.61 -3.31 -25.28
C GLY A 312 -5.53 -4.74 -24.74
N GLN A 313 -4.41 -5.15 -24.15
CA GLN A 313 -4.22 -6.49 -23.59
C GLN A 313 -4.23 -6.47 -22.06
N SER A 314 -4.99 -7.38 -21.43
CA SER A 314 -4.96 -7.54 -19.98
C SER A 314 -3.58 -8.05 -19.51
N ILE A 315 -3.03 -7.40 -18.51
CA ILE A 315 -1.78 -7.84 -17.87
C ILE A 315 -1.99 -8.89 -16.77
N VAL A 316 -3.25 -9.24 -16.51
CA VAL A 316 -3.63 -10.28 -15.53
C VAL A 316 -4.39 -11.40 -16.26
N PRO A 317 -4.50 -12.61 -15.70
CA PRO A 317 -5.27 -13.70 -16.30
C PRO A 317 -6.75 -13.33 -16.49
N ASP A 318 -7.40 -13.97 -17.44
CA ASP A 318 -8.83 -13.84 -17.65
C ASP A 318 -9.58 -14.24 -16.38
N GLY A 319 -10.61 -13.47 -16.00
CA GLY A 319 -11.34 -13.67 -14.75
C GLY A 319 -10.66 -13.16 -13.49
N TRP A 320 -9.37 -12.76 -13.54
CA TRP A 320 -8.62 -12.32 -12.35
C TRP A 320 -9.33 -11.24 -11.55
N LEU A 321 -9.80 -10.17 -12.21
CA LEU A 321 -10.43 -9.05 -11.52
C LEU A 321 -11.79 -9.41 -10.93
N ALA A 322 -12.56 -10.26 -11.60
CA ALA A 322 -13.80 -10.79 -11.07
C ALA A 322 -13.54 -11.63 -9.80
N ASP A 323 -12.50 -12.48 -9.85
CA ASP A 323 -12.07 -13.28 -8.69
C ASP A 323 -11.53 -12.41 -7.55
N ALA A 324 -10.64 -11.46 -7.87
CA ALA A 324 -10.01 -10.59 -6.88
C ALA A 324 -11.03 -9.67 -6.19
N GLY A 325 -12.01 -9.16 -6.96
CA GLY A 325 -13.05 -8.23 -6.49
C GLY A 325 -14.29 -8.92 -5.91
N SER A 326 -14.33 -10.24 -5.78
CA SER A 326 -15.47 -10.98 -5.22
C SER A 326 -15.15 -11.53 -3.83
N ALA A 327 -16.15 -11.49 -2.93
CA ALA A 327 -16.04 -12.09 -1.60
C ALA A 327 -15.80 -13.60 -1.70
N LYS A 328 -14.82 -14.10 -0.97
CA LYS A 328 -14.57 -15.53 -0.86
C LYS A 328 -15.38 -16.14 0.30
N PRO A 329 -15.83 -17.40 0.18
CA PRO A 329 -16.64 -18.06 1.20
C PRO A 329 -15.75 -18.52 2.37
N ILE A 330 -15.13 -17.58 3.06
CA ILE A 330 -14.20 -17.82 4.17
C ILE A 330 -14.84 -17.29 5.46
N ALA A 331 -14.79 -18.05 6.54
CA ALA A 331 -15.29 -17.63 7.84
C ALA A 331 -14.47 -16.49 8.43
N GLY A 332 -15.09 -15.66 9.28
CA GLY A 332 -14.39 -14.63 10.06
C GLY A 332 -14.43 -13.21 9.47
N VAL A 333 -14.86 -13.00 8.23
CA VAL A 333 -15.09 -11.64 7.72
C VAL A 333 -16.42 -11.12 8.26
N THR A 334 -16.37 -10.03 9.03
CA THR A 334 -17.52 -9.51 9.78
C THR A 334 -18.11 -8.23 9.19
N GLY A 335 -19.33 -7.88 9.63
CA GLY A 335 -20.04 -6.67 9.24
C GLY A 335 -20.46 -6.66 7.76
N LYS A 336 -20.55 -5.45 7.18
CA LYS A 336 -20.95 -5.21 5.78
C LYS A 336 -19.85 -5.56 4.76
N ASN A 337 -18.72 -6.12 5.18
CA ASN A 337 -17.57 -6.40 4.33
C ASN A 337 -17.47 -7.86 3.94
N GLY A 338 -16.95 -8.13 2.74
CA GLY A 338 -16.36 -9.37 2.31
C GLY A 338 -14.87 -9.15 1.98
N TYR A 339 -14.16 -10.20 1.55
CA TYR A 339 -12.76 -10.10 1.15
C TYR A 339 -12.46 -11.00 -0.04
N GLY A 340 -11.76 -10.45 -1.03
CA GLY A 340 -11.29 -11.16 -2.21
C GLY A 340 -9.78 -11.40 -2.17
N TYR A 341 -9.07 -11.14 -3.27
CA TYR A 341 -7.59 -11.21 -3.32
C TYR A 341 -6.99 -9.85 -2.98
N GLN A 342 -6.79 -9.56 -1.70
CA GLN A 342 -6.28 -8.29 -1.16
C GLN A 342 -7.16 -7.07 -1.51
N TRP A 343 -8.46 -7.32 -1.74
CA TRP A 343 -9.50 -6.31 -1.91
C TRP A 343 -10.63 -6.55 -0.92
N TRP A 344 -11.05 -5.50 -0.24
CA TRP A 344 -12.30 -5.50 0.51
C TRP A 344 -13.46 -5.46 -0.47
N THR A 345 -14.45 -6.27 -0.26
CA THR A 345 -15.72 -6.23 -1.00
C THR A 345 -16.83 -5.73 -0.09
N VAL A 346 -17.93 -5.28 -0.67
CA VAL A 346 -19.09 -4.81 0.07
C VAL A 346 -20.20 -5.86 -0.07
N LYS A 347 -20.75 -6.31 1.05
CA LYS A 347 -21.83 -7.29 1.05
C LYS A 347 -23.14 -6.67 0.56
N PRO A 348 -24.08 -7.45 -0.01
CA PRO A 348 -25.39 -6.97 -0.49
C PRO A 348 -26.21 -6.23 0.56
N GLU A 349 -26.04 -6.52 1.82
CA GLU A 349 -26.71 -5.88 2.95
C GLU A 349 -26.37 -4.38 3.08
N ALA A 350 -25.25 -3.94 2.47
CA ALA A 350 -24.89 -2.53 2.41
C ALA A 350 -25.66 -1.74 1.33
N GLY A 351 -26.54 -2.42 0.56
CA GLY A 351 -27.35 -1.86 -0.51
C GLY A 351 -26.89 -2.24 -1.91
N LYS A 352 -27.85 -2.39 -2.83
CA LYS A 352 -27.60 -2.78 -4.24
C LYS A 352 -26.64 -1.82 -4.98
N ILE A 353 -26.54 -0.58 -4.55
CA ILE A 353 -25.63 0.41 -5.13
C ILE A 353 -24.16 -0.02 -5.05
N HIS A 354 -23.85 -0.87 -4.10
CA HIS A 354 -22.52 -1.43 -3.90
C HIS A 354 -22.35 -2.83 -4.51
N GLU A 355 -23.28 -3.27 -5.35
CA GLU A 355 -23.16 -4.56 -6.03
C GLU A 355 -21.91 -4.59 -6.91
N SER A 356 -21.11 -5.66 -6.80
CA SER A 356 -19.83 -5.83 -7.49
C SER A 356 -18.75 -4.80 -7.15
N VAL A 357 -18.95 -4.01 -6.08
CA VAL A 357 -17.95 -3.06 -5.59
C VAL A 357 -16.84 -3.78 -4.82
N PHE A 358 -15.63 -3.36 -5.08
CA PHE A 358 -14.47 -3.72 -4.27
C PHE A 358 -13.58 -2.50 -4.03
N MET A 359 -12.80 -2.55 -2.96
CA MET A 359 -12.02 -1.39 -2.56
C MET A 359 -10.72 -1.75 -1.84
N GLY A 360 -9.65 -0.99 -2.10
CA GLY A 360 -8.50 -0.91 -1.22
C GLY A 360 -8.83 -0.01 -0.04
N ARG A 361 -8.49 -0.43 1.20
CA ARG A 361 -8.69 0.37 2.41
C ARG A 361 -7.40 0.43 3.21
N GLY A 362 -7.08 1.60 3.73
CA GLY A 362 -5.92 1.83 4.58
C GLY A 362 -6.30 2.56 5.85
N ILE A 363 -5.51 2.37 6.90
CA ILE A 363 -5.68 3.09 8.16
C ILE A 363 -5.59 4.60 7.94
N HIS A 364 -6.16 5.37 8.87
CA HIS A 364 -6.28 6.83 8.82
C HIS A 364 -7.18 7.37 7.70
N GLY A 365 -8.03 6.51 7.08
CA GLY A 365 -9.03 6.93 6.11
C GLY A 365 -8.57 6.94 4.65
N GLN A 366 -7.54 6.14 4.30
CA GLN A 366 -7.18 5.93 2.91
C GLN A 366 -8.15 4.94 2.26
N TYR A 367 -8.66 5.25 1.08
CA TYR A 367 -9.42 4.28 0.30
C TYR A 367 -9.31 4.52 -1.22
N LEU A 368 -9.46 3.43 -1.94
CA LEU A 368 -9.66 3.38 -3.39
C LEU A 368 -10.91 2.53 -3.66
N TYR A 369 -12.03 3.17 -3.93
CA TYR A 369 -13.31 2.54 -4.20
C TYR A 369 -13.49 2.34 -5.70
N ILE A 370 -13.84 1.14 -6.10
CA ILE A 370 -14.02 0.71 -7.49
C ILE A 370 -15.46 0.22 -7.67
N ASN A 371 -16.22 0.89 -8.51
CA ASN A 371 -17.58 0.50 -8.88
C ASN A 371 -17.66 0.24 -10.40
N PRO A 372 -17.42 -1.00 -10.85
CA PRO A 372 -17.42 -1.34 -12.27
C PRO A 372 -18.78 -1.13 -12.93
N ALA A 373 -19.88 -1.45 -12.23
CA ALA A 373 -21.23 -1.35 -12.77
C ALA A 373 -21.61 0.07 -13.22
N ASN A 374 -21.06 1.07 -12.53
CA ASN A 374 -21.34 2.49 -12.81
C ASN A 374 -20.14 3.22 -13.43
N ASN A 375 -19.03 2.52 -13.69
CA ASN A 375 -17.77 3.09 -14.16
C ASN A 375 -17.32 4.29 -13.31
N ILE A 376 -17.31 4.09 -11.98
CA ILE A 376 -16.93 5.12 -11.01
C ILE A 376 -15.73 4.64 -10.19
N VAL A 377 -14.74 5.53 -10.04
CA VAL A 377 -13.61 5.40 -9.12
C VAL A 377 -13.67 6.54 -8.13
N ILE A 378 -13.54 6.22 -6.83
CA ILE A 378 -13.42 7.26 -5.80
C ILE A 378 -12.16 7.00 -4.98
N VAL A 379 -11.31 8.02 -4.87
CA VAL A 379 -10.07 7.97 -4.07
C VAL A 379 -10.21 8.94 -2.92
N GLY A 380 -10.05 8.44 -1.71
CA GLY A 380 -9.98 9.26 -0.51
C GLY A 380 -8.60 9.18 0.14
N LEU A 381 -8.00 10.33 0.37
CA LEU A 381 -6.79 10.50 1.17
C LEU A 381 -7.19 11.16 2.49
N GLY A 382 -7.11 10.41 3.58
CA GLY A 382 -7.55 10.86 4.89
C GLY A 382 -6.39 11.12 5.85
N ALA A 383 -6.62 12.04 6.79
CA ALA A 383 -5.75 12.31 7.93
C ALA A 383 -6.48 12.08 9.26
N ARG A 384 -7.22 10.96 9.35
CA ARG A 384 -7.98 10.60 10.57
C ARG A 384 -7.04 10.42 11.75
N PRO A 385 -7.46 10.80 12.98
CA PRO A 385 -6.56 10.84 14.14
C PRO A 385 -6.13 9.46 14.62
N LYS A 386 -6.98 8.44 14.41
CA LYS A 386 -6.69 7.06 14.83
C LYS A 386 -6.55 6.16 13.60
N PRO A 387 -5.68 5.14 13.69
CA PRO A 387 -5.50 4.20 12.56
C PRO A 387 -6.81 3.49 12.17
N VAL A 388 -7.59 3.10 13.16
CA VAL A 388 -8.91 2.50 13.02
C VAL A 388 -9.87 3.10 14.03
N GLY A 389 -11.17 2.90 13.81
CA GLY A 389 -12.22 3.38 14.72
C GLY A 389 -13.44 3.91 13.94
N LYS A 390 -14.45 4.32 14.71
CA LYS A 390 -15.66 4.91 14.13
C LYS A 390 -15.33 6.25 13.45
N GLN A 391 -15.80 6.42 12.23
CA GLN A 391 -15.76 7.70 11.51
C GLN A 391 -16.89 8.63 11.99
N ALA A 392 -16.75 9.90 11.73
CA ALA A 392 -17.81 10.88 11.98
C ALA A 392 -19.01 10.64 11.04
N ILE A 393 -18.73 10.31 9.79
CA ILE A 393 -19.71 9.94 8.76
C ILE A 393 -19.30 8.58 8.18
N ASP A 394 -20.25 7.64 8.02
CA ASP A 394 -19.95 6.34 7.40
C ASP A 394 -19.49 6.55 5.94
N ASP A 395 -18.33 5.99 5.59
CA ASP A 395 -17.78 6.10 4.24
C ASP A 395 -18.70 5.45 3.20
N LEU A 396 -19.40 4.34 3.53
CA LEU A 396 -20.28 3.67 2.57
C LEU A 396 -21.54 4.51 2.28
N ASP A 397 -22.08 5.23 3.26
CA ASP A 397 -23.21 6.13 3.05
C ASP A 397 -22.83 7.27 2.09
N PHE A 398 -21.65 7.86 2.28
CA PHE A 398 -21.11 8.88 1.38
C PHE A 398 -20.86 8.31 -0.03
N LEU A 399 -20.20 7.17 -0.14
CA LEU A 399 -19.89 6.53 -1.42
C LEU A 399 -21.16 6.14 -2.18
N ALA A 400 -22.19 5.65 -1.47
CA ALA A 400 -23.50 5.38 -2.06
C ALA A 400 -24.13 6.65 -2.65
N ALA A 401 -24.12 7.75 -1.91
CA ALA A 401 -24.69 9.01 -2.35
C ALA A 401 -23.99 9.57 -3.59
N VAL A 402 -22.65 9.49 -3.64
CA VAL A 402 -21.88 9.88 -4.84
C VAL A 402 -22.31 9.06 -6.06
N VAL A 403 -22.39 7.73 -5.90
CA VAL A 403 -22.79 6.85 -7.00
C VAL A 403 -24.22 7.13 -7.44
N GLU A 404 -25.16 7.26 -6.50
CA GLU A 404 -26.56 7.59 -6.80
C GLU A 404 -26.67 8.89 -7.60
N THR A 405 -25.93 9.93 -7.20
CA THR A 405 -25.95 11.23 -7.90
C THR A 405 -25.39 11.14 -9.32
N LEU A 406 -24.34 10.36 -9.54
CA LEU A 406 -23.67 10.27 -10.84
C LEU A 406 -24.26 9.21 -11.77
N LYS A 407 -25.06 8.26 -11.28
CA LYS A 407 -25.75 7.28 -12.14
C LYS A 407 -27.08 7.80 -12.69
N ALA A 408 -27.70 8.77 -11.99
CA ALA A 408 -29.05 9.25 -12.30
C ALA A 408 -29.12 10.20 -13.52
N ASN A 409 -27.97 10.48 -14.16
CA ASN A 409 -27.90 11.39 -15.30
C ASN A 409 -27.48 10.60 -16.56
#